data_df7dedcdbe597e46769a62293ae92b0e
#
_entry.id   df7dedcdbe597e46769a62293ae92b0e
#
_cell.length_a   1.000
_cell.length_b   1.000
_cell.length_c   1.000
_cell.angle_alpha   90.00
_cell.angle_beta   90.00
_cell.angle_gamma   90.00
#
_symmetry.space_group_name_H-M   'P 1'
#
loop_
_entity.id
_entity.type
_entity.pdbx_description
1 polymer ?
#
loop_
_entity_poly.entity_id
_entity_poly.type
_entity_poly.pdbx_seq_one_letter_code
_entity_poly.pdbx_strand_id
1 'polypeptide(L)'
;MVSRNKRIVAAFAAVAAMGIGLAGCGGSDTAGDTKSGSDGGVVNITYMHRLPDSEGMTLVNDIVAKWNKEHPNIQVKATKFDGNAADMIKKLETDVKAGNAPDLAQIGYSEVPEVFTKGLLQDVTDEAAKYKDDFASGPFALMQVDGKTYGLPQDT
;
A
#
# COMPACT_ATOMS: atom_id res chain seq x y z
N MET A 1 -3.01 42.66 -2.84
CA MET A 1 -4.03 43.32 -2.02
C MET A 1 -4.67 42.27 -1.16
N VAL A 2 -4.48 42.42 0.13
CA VAL A 2 -4.78 41.51 1.23
C VAL A 2 -6.29 41.47 1.48
N SER A 3 -6.87 40.31 1.75
CA SER A 3 -8.02 40.22 2.65
C SER A 3 -8.09 38.85 3.34
N ARG A 4 -7.82 38.93 4.64
CA ARG A 4 -8.03 37.94 5.70
C ARG A 4 -9.49 38.03 6.16
N ASN A 5 -10.19 36.93 6.33
CA ASN A 5 -11.34 36.84 7.23
C ASN A 5 -11.34 35.44 7.86
N LYS A 6 -11.01 35.37 9.11
CA LYS A 6 -11.67 35.53 10.42
C LYS A 6 -12.50 34.30 10.82
N ARG A 7 -11.99 33.75 11.86
CA ARG A 7 -12.46 32.68 12.76
C ARG A 7 -13.90 32.89 13.21
N ILE A 8 -14.67 31.82 13.31
CA ILE A 8 -15.80 31.75 14.23
C ILE A 8 -15.57 30.54 15.14
N VAL A 9 -15.31 30.88 16.40
CA VAL A 9 -15.34 29.96 17.54
C VAL A 9 -16.77 30.00 18.06
N ALA A 10 -17.41 28.84 18.14
CA ALA A 10 -18.64 28.67 18.90
C ALA A 10 -18.40 27.59 19.95
N ALA A 11 -18.22 28.03 21.17
CA ALA A 11 -18.26 27.22 22.37
C ALA A 11 -19.72 26.94 22.73
N PHE A 12 -20.05 25.69 23.01
CA PHE A 12 -21.24 25.35 23.77
C PHE A 12 -20.89 24.42 24.93
N ALA A 13 -21.40 24.87 26.06
CA ALA A 13 -21.13 24.39 27.40
C ALA A 13 -21.88 23.10 27.74
N ALA A 14 -21.37 22.48 28.75
CA ALA A 14 -21.79 21.25 29.43
C ALA A 14 -23.26 21.21 29.87
N VAL A 15 -23.83 20.02 29.84
CA VAL A 15 -24.85 19.57 30.81
C VAL A 15 -24.52 18.14 31.23
N ALA A 16 -24.24 17.97 32.50
CA ALA A 16 -24.11 16.68 33.17
C ALA A 16 -25.52 16.16 33.50
N ALA A 17 -25.78 14.89 33.25
CA ALA A 17 -26.85 14.16 33.92
C ALA A 17 -26.41 12.71 34.12
N MET A 18 -26.35 12.29 35.36
CA MET A 18 -26.12 10.93 35.85
C MET A 18 -27.32 10.03 35.50
N GLY A 19 -27.03 8.81 35.07
CA GLY A 19 -28.01 7.75 34.90
C GLY A 19 -27.33 6.38 34.93
N ILE A 20 -27.56 5.67 36.02
CA ILE A 20 -27.13 4.32 36.34
C ILE A 20 -27.94 3.32 35.51
N GLY A 21 -27.34 2.25 34.98
CA GLY A 21 -28.09 1.03 34.74
C GLY A 21 -27.69 0.15 33.57
N LEU A 22 -27.21 -1.01 33.92
CA LEU A 22 -27.35 -2.35 33.37
C LEU A 22 -26.67 -2.75 32.05
N ALA A 23 -25.98 -3.87 32.23
CA ALA A 23 -25.41 -4.79 31.28
C ALA A 23 -26.32 -5.13 30.08
N GLY A 24 -25.71 -5.18 28.90
CA GLY A 24 -26.28 -5.74 27.69
C GLY A 24 -25.16 -6.12 26.72
N CYS A 25 -24.86 -7.41 26.63
CA CYS A 25 -24.07 -7.99 25.54
C CYS A 25 -24.76 -7.75 24.20
N GLY A 26 -24.01 -7.35 23.17
CA GLY A 26 -24.53 -7.40 21.82
C GLY A 26 -23.71 -6.58 20.85
N GLY A 27 -22.84 -7.22 20.11
CA GLY A 27 -22.57 -7.09 18.69
C GLY A 27 -22.16 -5.76 18.09
N SER A 28 -20.92 -5.78 17.63
CA SER A 28 -20.51 -5.35 16.27
C SER A 28 -20.83 -3.94 15.78
N ASP A 29 -19.83 -3.26 15.49
CA ASP A 29 -19.46 -2.58 14.25
C ASP A 29 -18.55 -1.41 14.61
N THR A 30 -17.27 -1.67 14.60
CA THR A 30 -16.31 -0.60 14.73
C THR A 30 -15.54 -0.48 13.42
N ALA A 31 -15.85 0.60 12.72
CA ALA A 31 -15.01 1.09 11.64
C ALA A 31 -13.55 1.17 12.11
N GLY A 32 -12.69 0.52 11.37
CA GLY A 32 -11.28 0.38 11.69
C GLY A 32 -10.55 1.70 11.70
N ASP A 33 -10.14 2.09 12.87
CA ASP A 33 -9.13 3.11 13.09
C ASP A 33 -7.77 2.42 12.96
N THR A 34 -7.08 2.64 11.86
CA THR A 34 -5.70 2.14 11.62
C THR A 34 -4.74 2.94 12.49
N LYS A 35 -4.67 2.63 13.78
CA LYS A 35 -3.54 3.01 14.61
C LYS A 35 -2.36 2.08 14.31
N SER A 36 -1.39 2.60 13.58
CA SER A 36 -0.02 2.08 13.58
C SER A 36 0.55 2.20 14.99
N GLY A 37 0.32 1.18 15.80
CA GLY A 37 0.92 1.01 17.12
C GLY A 37 1.98 -0.06 17.03
N SER A 38 3.22 0.28 17.34
CA SER A 38 4.33 -0.64 17.54
C SER A 38 4.09 -1.43 18.83
N ASP A 39 3.21 -2.40 18.75
CA ASP A 39 3.10 -3.48 19.73
C ASP A 39 3.36 -4.75 18.92
N GLY A 40 4.23 -5.64 19.36
CA GLY A 40 4.82 -6.77 18.65
C GLY A 40 3.92 -7.68 17.81
N GLY A 41 2.96 -7.10 17.13
CA GLY A 41 2.03 -7.76 16.21
C GLY A 41 2.64 -8.05 14.85
N VAL A 42 2.11 -9.08 14.18
CA VAL A 42 2.49 -9.44 12.82
C VAL A 42 1.99 -8.36 11.85
N VAL A 43 2.89 -7.79 11.06
CA VAL A 43 2.55 -6.90 9.94
C VAL A 43 2.16 -7.78 8.74
N ASN A 44 0.99 -7.53 8.16
CA ASN A 44 0.54 -8.23 6.97
C ASN A 44 0.64 -7.29 5.77
N ILE A 45 1.33 -7.74 4.72
CA ILE A 45 1.53 -7.01 3.46
C ILE A 45 0.81 -7.77 2.34
N THR A 46 0.02 -7.07 1.58
CA THR A 46 -0.66 -7.60 0.40
C THR A 46 0.11 -7.25 -0.88
N TYR A 47 0.32 -8.23 -1.74
CA TYR A 47 1.06 -8.08 -2.99
C TYR A 47 0.22 -8.58 -4.18
N MET A 48 -0.03 -7.73 -5.17
CA MET A 48 -0.71 -8.10 -6.40
C MET A 48 0.27 -8.17 -7.58
N HIS A 49 0.24 -9.28 -8.33
CA HIS A 49 1.16 -9.50 -9.46
C HIS A 49 0.48 -10.20 -10.65
N ARG A 50 1.13 -10.12 -11.83
CA ARG A 50 0.75 -10.80 -13.07
C ARG A 50 1.80 -11.81 -13.52
N LEU A 51 2.74 -12.17 -12.65
CA LEU A 51 3.86 -13.03 -13.03
C LEU A 51 3.36 -14.40 -13.44
N PRO A 52 3.93 -14.97 -14.51
CA PRO A 52 3.53 -16.30 -14.96
C PRO A 52 3.99 -17.38 -13.97
N ASP A 53 3.24 -18.48 -13.94
CA ASP A 53 3.61 -19.70 -13.22
C ASP A 53 4.07 -20.74 -14.26
N SER A 54 5.23 -20.50 -14.88
CA SER A 54 5.78 -21.37 -15.91
C SER A 54 6.78 -22.35 -15.34
N GLU A 55 6.84 -23.53 -15.91
CA GLU A 55 7.83 -24.56 -15.55
C GLU A 55 9.26 -24.00 -15.70
N GLY A 56 10.10 -24.25 -14.72
CA GLY A 56 11.48 -23.78 -14.69
C GLY A 56 11.68 -22.36 -14.14
N MET A 57 10.61 -21.66 -13.77
CA MET A 57 10.68 -20.37 -13.10
C MET A 57 10.53 -20.52 -11.58
N THR A 58 11.16 -19.61 -10.83
CA THR A 58 10.87 -19.49 -9.39
C THR A 58 9.51 -18.83 -9.22
N LEU A 59 8.57 -19.56 -8.65
CA LEU A 59 7.20 -19.06 -8.48
C LEU A 59 7.13 -18.01 -7.38
N VAL A 60 6.27 -17.01 -7.55
CA VAL A 60 6.02 -16.00 -6.54
C VAL A 60 5.61 -16.61 -5.20
N ASN A 61 4.78 -17.66 -5.23
CA ASN A 61 4.35 -18.34 -4.01
C ASN A 61 5.52 -18.98 -3.25
N ASP A 62 6.54 -19.49 -3.93
CA ASP A 62 7.73 -20.07 -3.29
C ASP A 62 8.59 -18.98 -2.67
N ILE A 63 8.77 -17.85 -3.36
CA ILE A 63 9.49 -16.67 -2.83
C ILE A 63 8.78 -16.16 -1.58
N VAL A 64 7.46 -15.98 -1.65
CA VAL A 64 6.65 -15.49 -0.53
C VAL A 64 6.66 -16.48 0.64
N ALA A 65 6.57 -17.80 0.38
CA ALA A 65 6.66 -18.80 1.44
C ALA A 65 8.02 -18.79 2.14
N LYS A 66 9.10 -18.62 1.38
CA LYS A 66 10.46 -18.45 1.93
C LYS A 66 10.55 -17.19 2.79
N TRP A 67 10.11 -16.04 2.26
CA TRP A 67 10.08 -14.78 3.00
C TRP A 67 9.32 -14.91 4.33
N ASN A 68 8.11 -15.43 4.28
CA ASN A 68 7.23 -15.55 5.44
C ASN A 68 7.83 -16.46 6.54
N LYS A 69 8.58 -17.49 6.12
CA LYS A 69 9.31 -18.35 7.05
C LYS A 69 10.48 -17.63 7.71
N GLU A 70 11.21 -16.80 6.96
CA GLU A 70 12.39 -16.08 7.43
C GLU A 70 12.01 -14.82 8.24
N HIS A 71 10.81 -14.27 8.00
CA HIS A 71 10.34 -13.03 8.61
C HIS A 71 8.96 -13.21 9.30
N PRO A 72 8.90 -13.92 10.44
CA PRO A 72 7.64 -14.25 11.09
C PRO A 72 6.81 -13.03 11.52
N ASN A 73 7.44 -11.88 11.70
CA ASN A 73 6.78 -10.63 12.09
C ASN A 73 6.29 -9.80 10.90
N ILE A 74 6.65 -10.17 9.65
CA ILE A 74 6.24 -9.48 8.43
C ILE A 74 5.78 -10.52 7.43
N GLN A 75 4.50 -10.71 7.31
CA GLN A 75 3.89 -11.74 6.46
C GLN A 75 3.37 -11.12 5.16
N VAL A 76 3.74 -11.72 4.03
CA VAL A 76 3.26 -11.29 2.71
C VAL A 76 2.18 -12.26 2.22
N LYS A 77 1.11 -11.71 1.69
CA LYS A 77 0.07 -12.44 0.96
C LYS A 77 0.08 -12.00 -0.50
N ALA A 78 0.57 -12.85 -1.37
CA ALA A 78 0.54 -12.62 -2.82
C ALA A 78 -0.82 -13.02 -3.40
N THR A 79 -1.29 -12.23 -4.36
CA THR A 79 -2.50 -12.51 -5.17
C THR A 79 -2.16 -12.31 -6.63
N LYS A 80 -2.32 -13.38 -7.42
CA LYS A 80 -2.15 -13.31 -8.86
C LYS A 80 -3.37 -12.65 -9.49
N PHE A 81 -3.13 -11.69 -10.36
CA PHE A 81 -4.15 -11.08 -11.21
C PHE A 81 -4.15 -11.78 -12.57
N ASP A 82 -5.27 -12.38 -12.91
CA ASP A 82 -5.47 -13.04 -14.20
C ASP A 82 -6.03 -12.02 -15.21
N GLY A 83 -5.13 -11.42 -15.98
CA GLY A 83 -5.48 -10.40 -16.97
C GLY A 83 -4.25 -9.70 -17.52
N ASN A 84 -4.49 -8.77 -18.43
CA ASN A 84 -3.43 -7.92 -18.99
C ASN A 84 -3.07 -6.74 -18.08
N ALA A 85 -2.05 -5.99 -18.47
CA ALA A 85 -1.55 -4.85 -17.71
C ALA A 85 -2.61 -3.74 -17.54
N ALA A 86 -3.31 -3.40 -18.61
CA ALA A 86 -4.30 -2.33 -18.59
C ALA A 86 -5.47 -2.66 -17.63
N ASP A 87 -5.92 -3.91 -17.61
CA ASP A 87 -6.97 -4.35 -16.70
C ASP A 87 -6.50 -4.34 -15.24
N MET A 88 -5.24 -4.71 -14.98
CA MET A 88 -4.65 -4.63 -13.65
C MET A 88 -4.55 -3.18 -13.17
N ILE A 89 -4.09 -2.26 -14.01
CA ILE A 89 -4.00 -0.83 -13.67
C ILE A 89 -5.40 -0.26 -13.37
N LYS A 90 -6.41 -0.63 -14.18
CA LYS A 90 -7.79 -0.23 -13.94
C LYS A 90 -8.33 -0.77 -12.61
N LYS A 91 -7.98 -2.01 -12.26
CA LYS A 91 -8.33 -2.58 -10.96
C LYS A 91 -7.64 -1.82 -9.84
N LEU A 92 -6.34 -1.56 -9.94
CA LEU A 92 -5.59 -0.77 -8.95
C LEU A 92 -6.21 0.60 -8.74
N GLU A 93 -6.57 1.30 -9.83
CA GLU A 93 -7.25 2.60 -9.74
C GLU A 93 -8.57 2.51 -8.98
N THR A 94 -9.34 1.45 -9.23
CA THR A 94 -10.61 1.22 -8.54
C THR A 94 -10.39 0.91 -7.06
N ASP A 95 -9.41 0.04 -6.76
CA ASP A 95 -9.10 -0.37 -5.39
C ASP A 95 -8.56 0.81 -4.55
N VAL A 96 -7.70 1.66 -5.13
CA VAL A 96 -7.22 2.89 -4.48
C VAL A 96 -8.38 3.82 -4.14
N LYS A 97 -9.31 4.06 -5.09
CA LYS A 97 -10.49 4.90 -4.86
C LYS A 97 -11.43 4.34 -3.78
N ALA A 98 -11.47 3.02 -3.66
CA ALA A 98 -12.28 2.31 -2.66
C ALA A 98 -11.58 2.15 -1.29
N GLY A 99 -10.31 2.53 -1.17
CA GLY A 99 -9.52 2.32 0.05
C GLY A 99 -9.10 0.86 0.28
N ASN A 100 -9.10 0.03 -0.78
CA ASN A 100 -8.80 -1.40 -0.74
C ASN A 100 -7.57 -1.76 -1.57
N ALA A 101 -6.69 -0.81 -1.83
CA ALA A 101 -5.49 -1.04 -2.61
C ALA A 101 -4.57 -2.07 -1.94
N PRO A 102 -3.86 -2.91 -2.71
CA PRO A 102 -2.77 -3.70 -2.16
C PRO A 102 -1.62 -2.80 -1.72
N ASP A 103 -0.84 -3.26 -0.74
CA ASP A 103 0.35 -2.53 -0.28
C ASP A 103 1.44 -2.49 -1.34
N LEU A 104 1.57 -3.56 -2.12
CA LEU A 104 2.52 -3.70 -3.22
C LEU A 104 1.82 -4.19 -4.48
N ALA A 105 2.24 -3.69 -5.63
CA ALA A 105 1.79 -4.18 -6.93
C ALA A 105 2.95 -4.28 -7.92
N GLN A 106 2.95 -5.34 -8.73
CA GLN A 106 3.86 -5.45 -9.86
C GLN A 106 3.37 -4.55 -11.00
N ILE A 107 4.24 -3.66 -11.48
CA ILE A 107 3.99 -2.77 -12.60
C ILE A 107 5.08 -3.00 -13.65
N GLY A 108 4.72 -3.08 -14.93
CA GLY A 108 5.71 -3.13 -16.00
C GLY A 108 6.42 -1.79 -16.16
N TYR A 109 7.67 -1.79 -16.58
CA TYR A 109 8.48 -0.58 -16.72
C TYR A 109 7.83 0.47 -17.62
N SER A 110 7.21 0.03 -18.72
CA SER A 110 6.51 0.93 -19.68
C SER A 110 5.23 1.53 -19.09
N GLU A 111 4.70 0.96 -18.02
CA GLU A 111 3.46 1.35 -17.37
C GLU A 111 3.69 2.36 -16.24
N VAL A 112 4.93 2.51 -15.76
CA VAL A 112 5.28 3.41 -14.65
C VAL A 112 4.80 4.85 -14.88
N PRO A 113 4.99 5.48 -16.03
CA PRO A 113 4.49 6.83 -16.28
C PRO A 113 2.96 6.94 -16.19
N GLU A 114 2.22 5.92 -16.65
CA GLU A 114 0.77 5.89 -16.58
C GLU A 114 0.29 5.84 -15.13
N VAL A 115 0.79 4.88 -14.35
CA VAL A 115 0.36 4.71 -12.96
C VAL A 115 0.80 5.88 -12.08
N PHE A 116 1.94 6.53 -12.41
CA PHE A 116 2.37 7.78 -11.79
C PHE A 116 1.37 8.91 -12.02
N THR A 117 0.99 9.16 -13.28
CA THR A 117 0.04 10.23 -13.64
C THR A 117 -1.35 10.01 -13.05
N LYS A 118 -1.72 8.77 -12.79
CA LYS A 118 -2.96 8.39 -12.08
C LYS A 118 -2.86 8.55 -10.55
N GLY A 119 -1.69 8.88 -10.01
CA GLY A 119 -1.48 9.02 -8.56
C GLY A 119 -1.58 7.72 -7.79
N LEU A 120 -1.21 6.59 -8.41
CA LEU A 120 -1.30 5.26 -7.82
C LEU A 120 0.01 4.81 -7.14
N LEU A 121 1.06 5.62 -7.21
CA LEU A 121 2.39 5.30 -6.68
C LEU A 121 2.74 6.19 -5.50
N GLN A 122 3.45 5.62 -4.55
CA GLN A 122 4.06 6.32 -3.43
C GLN A 122 5.54 6.57 -3.70
N ASP A 123 6.03 7.76 -3.32
CA ASP A 123 7.45 8.09 -3.33
C ASP A 123 8.18 7.22 -2.29
N VAL A 124 9.13 6.42 -2.77
CA VAL A 124 9.96 5.52 -1.96
C VAL A 124 11.46 5.79 -2.17
N THR A 125 11.80 7.02 -2.53
CA THR A 125 13.16 7.42 -2.89
C THR A 125 14.18 7.09 -1.80
N ASP A 126 13.88 7.41 -0.54
CA ASP A 126 14.80 7.20 0.58
C ASP A 126 14.97 5.72 0.92
N GLU A 127 13.90 4.93 0.81
CA GLU A 127 13.93 3.48 1.02
C GLU A 127 14.66 2.78 -0.12
N ALA A 128 14.36 3.14 -1.37
CA ALA A 128 14.94 2.55 -2.56
C ALA A 128 16.44 2.87 -2.71
N ALA A 129 16.89 4.01 -2.23
CA ALA A 129 18.30 4.42 -2.31
C ALA A 129 19.25 3.41 -1.66
N LYS A 130 18.80 2.67 -0.65
CA LYS A 130 19.59 1.65 0.07
C LYS A 130 19.92 0.43 -0.79
N TYR A 131 19.14 0.20 -1.83
CA TYR A 131 19.22 -0.98 -2.70
C TYR A 131 19.67 -0.63 -4.12
N LYS A 132 20.00 0.63 -4.39
CA LYS A 132 20.32 1.11 -5.74
C LYS A 132 21.46 0.34 -6.40
N ASP A 133 22.48 0.00 -5.60
CA ASP A 133 23.68 -0.69 -6.10
C ASP A 133 23.47 -2.20 -6.30
N ASP A 134 22.34 -2.74 -5.84
CA ASP A 134 21.93 -4.14 -6.05
C ASP A 134 21.29 -4.36 -7.42
N PHE A 135 20.97 -3.28 -8.16
CA PHE A 135 20.30 -3.34 -9.45
C PHE A 135 21.15 -2.73 -10.57
N ALA A 136 20.94 -3.22 -11.80
CA ALA A 136 21.46 -2.54 -12.97
C ALA A 136 20.86 -1.13 -13.10
N SER A 137 21.70 -0.16 -13.51
CA SER A 137 21.31 1.26 -13.53
C SER A 137 20.14 1.56 -14.48
N GLY A 138 20.05 0.82 -15.60
CA GLY A 138 18.97 0.99 -16.58
C GLY A 138 17.59 0.67 -16.00
N PRO A 139 17.35 -0.56 -15.54
CA PRO A 139 16.10 -0.94 -14.86
C PRO A 139 15.77 -0.04 -13.68
N PHE A 140 16.75 0.33 -12.85
CA PHE A 140 16.52 1.22 -11.72
C PHE A 140 16.03 2.60 -12.17
N ALA A 141 16.61 3.15 -13.26
CA ALA A 141 16.20 4.44 -13.81
C ALA A 141 14.75 4.42 -14.34
N LEU A 142 14.24 3.27 -14.81
CA LEU A 142 12.86 3.11 -15.26
C LEU A 142 11.83 3.19 -14.14
N MET A 143 12.27 3.05 -12.88
CA MET A 143 11.43 3.22 -11.69
C MET A 143 11.38 4.68 -11.23
N GLN A 144 12.01 5.60 -11.96
CA GLN A 144 12.12 7.01 -11.58
C GLN A 144 11.26 7.90 -12.48
N VAL A 145 10.57 8.85 -11.86
CA VAL A 145 9.83 9.93 -12.52
C VAL A 145 10.13 11.22 -11.77
N ASP A 146 10.48 12.29 -12.49
CA ASP A 146 10.80 13.61 -11.94
C ASP A 146 11.85 13.58 -10.80
N GLY A 147 12.85 12.70 -10.95
CA GLY A 147 13.95 12.55 -9.97
C GLY A 147 13.60 11.80 -8.69
N LYS A 148 12.41 11.24 -8.60
CA LYS A 148 11.93 10.43 -7.49
C LYS A 148 11.77 8.97 -7.89
N THR A 149 11.97 8.06 -6.94
CA THR A 149 11.85 6.62 -7.15
C THR A 149 10.52 6.11 -6.60
N TYR A 150 9.81 5.30 -7.40
CA TYR A 150 8.47 4.81 -7.10
C TYR A 150 8.36 3.30 -7.01
N GLY A 151 9.47 2.59 -7.08
CA GLY A 151 9.53 1.15 -6.95
C GLY A 151 10.95 0.61 -7.09
N LEU A 152 11.10 -0.69 -6.99
CA LEU A 152 12.34 -1.40 -7.25
C LEU A 152 12.19 -2.29 -8.48
N PRO A 153 13.26 -2.46 -9.29
CA PRO A 153 13.24 -3.42 -10.39
C PRO A 153 13.01 -4.83 -9.86
N GLN A 154 12.32 -5.65 -10.65
CA GLN A 154 12.08 -7.05 -10.34
C GLN A 154 12.98 -7.97 -11.16
N ASP A 155 13.28 -7.56 -12.37
CA ASP A 155 14.15 -8.23 -13.33
C ASP A 155 15.21 -7.26 -13.86
N THR A 156 16.32 -7.79 -14.31
CA THR A 156 17.49 -7.04 -14.79
C THR A 156 17.85 -7.46 -16.22
#